data_dc68bdd74cd343f049cf47aa1576b031
#
_entry.id   dc68bdd74cd343f049cf47aa1576b031
#
_cell.length_a   1.000
_cell.length_b   1.000
_cell.length_c   1.000
_cell.angle_alpha   90.00
_cell.angle_beta   90.00
_cell.angle_gamma   90.00
#
_symmetry.space_group_name_H-M   'P 1'
#
loop_
_entity.id
_entity.type
_entity.pdbx_description
1 polymer ?
#
loop_
_entity_poly.entity_id
_entity_poly.type
_entity_poly.pdbx_seq_one_letter_code
_entity_poly.pdbx_strand_id
1 'polypeptide(L)'
;MKKLVAVTTTILIILIAVLSVFMIKGHGSDSSTAKSTLSDLKESLSDKEDTKAAEASKDSDADWVYDGELLHMNKQMKTITYEGRDFKVKFTNPFYEEGSDNYISVIFYDKAHGYLLKSLGEGTDSAFYEAYKTEDGCETWNKCTADVWFDLNGSNHLEMISENEIVYVCSVVNENLGTNETTISYSADGGDSWQAFKSNSGGDSEAIKAIIDKMTLEQKVAQLFVVSPETLTGVDSVQYAGDMTYQALQDYPVGGIVFEKDNIDSSSQFGTMTDNLQSYSEDISGLPLFLAAAEEGGSASVLGNNDNLDEYYENSYSDDDSDYSSSSANSVHSGATSMSEIGRKNDSTNAYEAGKSIGSLMSAYGLNLDLAPVADVLSGNSTGIGDRTFGTDAQTVSDMASEVIRGIQEEDVNAAMKYFPGYGAASSNMSGFPVINSSLDELKKKEFLPYSNAIAQGLDFIMVGHISVPNVTGDDTPASLSEKMISEVLRQDLGFKGIVMTDYLNDRTIVKNYSAADAAVKAIQAGADLLLEPDDLDAAYEGLLKAVKKGDITEDRLDESIYRILRVKLSMQDESSDTTESESVSDY
;
A
#
# COMPACT_ATOMS: atom_id res chain seq x y z
N MET A 1 18.75 -28.84 5.50
CA MET A 1 18.34 -27.73 6.37
C MET A 1 17.69 -26.59 5.59
N LYS A 2 18.30 -26.02 4.52
CA LYS A 2 17.66 -24.92 3.74
C LYS A 2 16.31 -25.29 3.11
N LYS A 3 16.13 -26.51 2.59
CA LYS A 3 14.84 -26.97 2.03
C LYS A 3 13.74 -27.18 3.09
N LEU A 4 14.11 -27.59 4.29
CA LEU A 4 13.14 -27.77 5.39
C LEU A 4 12.62 -26.43 5.91
N VAL A 5 13.46 -25.40 5.95
CA VAL A 5 13.04 -24.02 6.33
C VAL A 5 12.11 -23.43 5.28
N ALA A 6 12.39 -23.61 3.98
CA ALA A 6 11.51 -23.11 2.90
C ALA A 6 10.11 -23.74 2.98
N VAL A 7 10.01 -25.05 3.17
CA VAL A 7 8.71 -25.78 3.29
C VAL A 7 7.92 -25.30 4.51
N THR A 8 8.57 -25.13 5.67
CA THR A 8 7.88 -24.62 6.88
C THR A 8 7.42 -23.19 6.74
N THR A 9 8.15 -22.36 6.01
CA THR A 9 7.78 -20.96 5.73
C THR A 9 6.58 -20.90 4.79
N THR A 10 6.57 -21.69 3.71
CA THR A 10 5.43 -21.77 2.77
C THR A 10 4.16 -22.26 3.47
N ILE A 11 4.25 -23.27 4.35
CA ILE A 11 3.12 -23.75 5.16
C ILE A 11 2.57 -22.65 6.08
N LEU A 12 3.45 -21.87 6.69
CA LEU A 12 3.03 -20.78 7.58
C LEU A 12 2.33 -19.65 6.79
N ILE A 13 2.79 -19.36 5.59
CA ILE A 13 2.23 -18.33 4.70
C ILE A 13 0.85 -18.72 4.19
N ILE A 14 0.66 -19.96 3.74
CA ILE A 14 -0.65 -20.50 3.34
C ILE A 14 -1.62 -20.48 4.55
N LEU A 15 -1.13 -20.77 5.74
CA LEU A 15 -1.88 -20.70 6.99
C LEU A 15 -2.36 -19.26 7.29
N ILE A 16 -1.52 -18.27 7.07
CA ILE A 16 -1.84 -16.85 7.26
C ILE A 16 -2.84 -16.38 6.18
N ALA A 17 -2.66 -16.78 4.92
CA ALA A 17 -3.57 -16.47 3.83
C ALA A 17 -4.98 -17.03 4.08
N VAL A 18 -5.09 -18.30 4.46
CA VAL A 18 -6.36 -18.94 4.79
C VAL A 18 -7.03 -18.28 6.01
N LEU A 19 -6.27 -17.94 7.06
CA LEU A 19 -6.80 -17.22 8.22
C LEU A 19 -7.26 -15.79 7.86
N SER A 20 -6.55 -15.12 6.95
CA SER A 20 -6.93 -13.79 6.47
C SER A 20 -8.24 -13.84 5.67
N VAL A 21 -8.40 -14.82 4.79
CA VAL A 21 -9.64 -15.05 4.03
C VAL A 21 -10.84 -15.35 4.95
N PHE A 22 -10.63 -16.14 6.01
CA PHE A 22 -11.69 -16.41 7.00
C PHE A 22 -12.06 -15.18 7.84
N MET A 23 -11.11 -14.28 8.12
CA MET A 23 -11.39 -13.02 8.81
C MET A 23 -12.13 -12.01 7.94
N ILE A 24 -11.80 -11.96 6.63
CA ILE A 24 -12.45 -11.06 5.66
C ILE A 24 -13.92 -11.44 5.42
N LYS A 25 -14.26 -12.74 5.43
CA LYS A 25 -15.64 -13.22 5.18
C LYS A 25 -16.64 -12.90 6.29
N GLY A 26 -16.23 -12.35 7.44
CA GLY A 26 -17.15 -11.89 8.51
C GLY A 26 -18.15 -12.95 9.00
N HIS A 27 -17.93 -14.22 8.71
CA HIS A 27 -18.80 -15.31 9.16
C HIS A 27 -18.28 -15.80 10.51
N GLY A 28 -19.11 -15.66 11.52
CA GLY A 28 -18.98 -16.38 12.79
C GLY A 28 -19.07 -17.88 12.52
N SER A 29 -18.01 -18.47 12.00
CA SER A 29 -17.89 -19.90 11.80
C SER A 29 -17.21 -20.51 13.03
N ASP A 30 -17.79 -21.59 13.51
CA ASP A 30 -17.24 -22.43 14.57
C ASP A 30 -15.75 -22.69 14.34
N SER A 31 -14.96 -22.51 15.38
CA SER A 31 -13.52 -22.79 15.39
C SER A 31 -13.14 -24.22 14.98
N SER A 32 -14.11 -25.11 14.85
CA SER A 32 -13.98 -26.48 14.40
C SER A 32 -13.72 -26.59 12.89
N THR A 33 -14.36 -25.75 12.06
CA THR A 33 -14.23 -25.80 10.59
C THR A 33 -12.87 -25.27 10.15
N ALA A 34 -12.40 -24.16 10.75
CA ALA A 34 -11.06 -23.62 10.50
C ALA A 34 -9.94 -24.61 10.91
N LYS A 35 -10.15 -25.36 12.01
CA LYS A 35 -9.21 -26.39 12.45
C LYS A 35 -9.19 -27.62 11.55
N SER A 36 -10.33 -28.02 10.95
CA SER A 36 -10.38 -29.14 10.01
C SER A 36 -9.69 -28.78 8.69
N THR A 37 -9.96 -27.61 8.13
CA THR A 37 -9.29 -27.11 6.91
C THR A 37 -7.79 -26.98 7.11
N LEU A 38 -7.34 -26.54 8.29
CA LEU A 38 -5.94 -26.43 8.66
C LEU A 38 -5.25 -27.80 8.82
N SER A 39 -5.99 -28.79 9.35
CA SER A 39 -5.56 -30.19 9.47
C SER A 39 -5.37 -30.81 8.08
N ASP A 40 -6.32 -30.57 7.19
CA ASP A 40 -6.35 -31.11 5.84
C ASP A 40 -5.24 -30.52 4.96
N LEU A 41 -4.96 -29.21 5.08
CA LEU A 41 -3.83 -28.55 4.44
C LEU A 41 -2.47 -29.04 4.96
N LYS A 42 -2.31 -29.24 6.28
CA LYS A 42 -1.08 -29.82 6.84
C LYS A 42 -0.82 -31.24 6.33
N GLU A 43 -1.86 -32.06 6.22
CA GLU A 43 -1.76 -33.44 5.72
C GLU A 43 -1.43 -33.46 4.22
N SER A 44 -1.98 -32.52 3.41
CA SER A 44 -1.66 -32.37 1.99
C SER A 44 -0.21 -31.99 1.71
N LEU A 45 0.41 -31.25 2.64
CA LEU A 45 1.80 -30.77 2.51
C LEU A 45 2.82 -31.75 3.08
N SER A 46 2.42 -32.63 4.04
CA SER A 46 3.32 -33.64 4.60
C SER A 46 3.55 -34.84 3.69
N ASP A 47 2.62 -35.15 2.78
CA ASP A 47 2.73 -36.29 1.88
C ASP A 47 3.55 -36.02 0.60
N LYS A 48 4.02 -34.77 0.38
CA LYS A 48 4.82 -34.39 -0.81
C LYS A 48 6.34 -34.60 -0.67
N GLU A 49 6.83 -35.18 0.43
CA GLU A 49 8.29 -35.38 0.61
C GLU A 49 8.93 -36.50 -0.24
N ASP A 50 8.19 -37.33 -0.96
CA ASP A 50 8.72 -38.53 -1.63
C ASP A 50 8.51 -38.64 -3.16
N THR A 51 8.07 -37.59 -3.87
CA THR A 51 7.94 -37.67 -5.33
C THR A 51 9.19 -37.16 -6.04
N LYS A 52 9.95 -38.07 -6.61
CA LYS A 52 11.03 -37.81 -7.57
C LYS A 52 10.46 -37.15 -8.81
N ALA A 53 11.07 -36.01 -9.21
CA ALA A 53 10.84 -35.41 -10.51
C ALA A 53 10.93 -36.48 -11.63
N ALA A 54 9.85 -36.71 -12.36
CA ALA A 54 9.84 -37.57 -13.50
C ALA A 54 10.62 -36.92 -14.65
N GLU A 55 11.65 -37.59 -15.16
CA GLU A 55 12.35 -37.19 -16.38
C GLU A 55 11.37 -37.24 -17.56
N ALA A 56 11.17 -36.10 -18.24
CA ALA A 56 10.31 -35.97 -19.40
C ALA A 56 10.75 -36.91 -20.52
N SER A 57 9.82 -37.77 -21.00
CA SER A 57 10.05 -38.60 -22.17
C SER A 57 10.05 -37.75 -23.44
N LYS A 58 10.95 -38.05 -24.36
CA LYS A 58 11.16 -37.34 -25.64
C LYS A 58 10.15 -37.65 -26.74
N ASP A 59 9.00 -38.19 -26.41
CA ASP A 59 7.99 -38.58 -27.41
C ASP A 59 6.91 -37.51 -27.55
N SER A 60 6.72 -36.98 -28.75
CA SER A 60 5.83 -35.87 -29.08
C SER A 60 4.32 -36.13 -28.91
N ASP A 61 3.94 -37.37 -28.56
CA ASP A 61 2.55 -37.79 -28.31
C ASP A 61 2.30 -38.28 -26.87
N ALA A 62 3.24 -38.04 -25.94
CA ALA A 62 3.08 -38.46 -24.56
C ALA A 62 2.12 -37.53 -23.80
N ASP A 63 1.24 -38.15 -23.00
CA ASP A 63 0.39 -37.42 -22.06
C ASP A 63 1.29 -36.73 -20.99
N TRP A 64 1.08 -35.46 -20.74
CA TRP A 64 1.74 -34.75 -19.67
C TRP A 64 0.95 -34.86 -18.37
N VAL A 65 1.60 -35.17 -17.26
CA VAL A 65 1.01 -35.21 -15.92
C VAL A 65 1.47 -33.98 -15.17
N TYR A 66 0.52 -33.19 -14.70
CA TYR A 66 0.73 -31.98 -13.94
C TYR A 66 0.36 -32.23 -12.47
N ASP A 67 1.26 -31.90 -11.55
CA ASP A 67 1.16 -32.22 -10.12
C ASP A 67 0.80 -31.03 -9.22
N GLY A 68 0.35 -29.92 -9.81
CA GLY A 68 -0.10 -28.73 -9.09
C GLY A 68 0.98 -27.68 -8.82
N GLU A 69 2.22 -27.85 -9.31
CA GLU A 69 3.21 -26.77 -9.33
C GLU A 69 3.07 -25.95 -10.63
N LEU A 70 3.29 -24.62 -10.56
CA LEU A 70 3.43 -23.76 -11.74
C LEU A 70 4.71 -24.17 -12.48
N LEU A 71 4.58 -25.05 -13.46
CA LEU A 71 5.67 -25.43 -14.33
C LEU A 71 5.55 -24.64 -15.64
N HIS A 72 6.59 -23.88 -15.98
CA HIS A 72 6.79 -23.39 -17.32
C HIS A 72 6.97 -24.61 -18.25
N MET A 73 5.93 -24.95 -18.99
CA MET A 73 6.02 -26.06 -19.93
C MET A 73 6.70 -25.60 -21.21
N ASN A 74 7.93 -26.05 -21.43
CA ASN A 74 8.75 -25.72 -22.61
C ASN A 74 8.21 -26.27 -23.93
N LYS A 75 7.03 -26.91 -23.96
CA LYS A 75 6.36 -27.37 -25.16
C LYS A 75 4.86 -27.39 -24.98
N GLN A 76 4.15 -26.89 -25.96
CA GLN A 76 2.71 -27.05 -26.01
C GLN A 76 2.35 -28.53 -26.21
N MET A 77 1.63 -29.09 -25.26
CA MET A 77 1.10 -30.45 -25.33
C MET A 77 -0.35 -30.42 -25.81
N LYS A 78 -0.67 -31.28 -26.74
CA LYS A 78 -2.03 -31.40 -27.29
C LYS A 78 -3.04 -31.95 -26.28
N THR A 79 -2.58 -32.86 -25.43
CA THR A 79 -3.39 -33.48 -24.39
C THR A 79 -2.69 -33.35 -23.06
N ILE A 80 -3.41 -32.86 -22.05
CA ILE A 80 -2.94 -32.64 -20.71
C ILE A 80 -3.69 -33.56 -19.76
N THR A 81 -2.97 -34.14 -18.83
CA THR A 81 -3.54 -34.88 -17.70
C THR A 81 -3.13 -34.15 -16.41
N TYR A 82 -4.10 -33.67 -15.66
CA TYR A 82 -3.93 -33.12 -14.33
C TYR A 82 -4.22 -34.18 -13.27
N GLU A 83 -3.33 -34.37 -12.33
CA GLU A 83 -3.52 -35.25 -11.18
C GLU A 83 -3.72 -34.41 -9.92
N GLY A 84 -4.98 -34.27 -9.50
CA GLY A 84 -5.33 -33.71 -8.21
C GLY A 84 -5.25 -34.77 -7.12
N ARG A 85 -5.46 -34.36 -5.86
CA ARG A 85 -5.34 -35.21 -4.66
C ARG A 85 -6.21 -36.49 -4.75
N ASP A 86 -7.48 -36.32 -5.13
CA ASP A 86 -8.48 -37.40 -5.15
C ASP A 86 -9.16 -37.58 -6.52
N PHE A 87 -8.66 -36.90 -7.55
CA PHE A 87 -9.24 -36.92 -8.89
C PHE A 87 -8.19 -36.74 -9.99
N LYS A 88 -8.59 -37.06 -11.21
CA LYS A 88 -7.76 -36.89 -12.39
C LYS A 88 -8.61 -36.30 -13.51
N VAL A 89 -8.11 -35.26 -14.17
CA VAL A 89 -8.74 -34.63 -15.33
C VAL A 89 -7.84 -34.80 -16.54
N LYS A 90 -8.41 -35.25 -17.64
CA LYS A 90 -7.71 -35.35 -18.93
C LYS A 90 -8.47 -34.54 -19.95
N PHE A 91 -7.81 -33.57 -20.57
CA PHE A 91 -8.45 -32.69 -21.54
C PHE A 91 -7.52 -32.33 -22.70
N THR A 92 -8.11 -31.85 -23.80
CA THR A 92 -7.37 -31.32 -24.94
C THR A 92 -7.05 -29.85 -24.66
N ASN A 93 -5.79 -29.48 -24.82
CA ASN A 93 -5.37 -28.08 -24.67
C ASN A 93 -6.11 -27.19 -25.68
N PRO A 94 -6.95 -26.23 -25.23
CA PRO A 94 -7.74 -25.41 -26.15
C PRO A 94 -6.89 -24.42 -26.96
N PHE A 95 -5.62 -24.19 -26.55
CA PHE A 95 -4.68 -23.26 -27.19
C PHE A 95 -3.54 -23.97 -27.91
N TYR A 96 -3.69 -25.28 -28.20
CA TYR A 96 -2.66 -26.03 -28.89
C TYR A 96 -2.54 -25.58 -30.36
N GLU A 97 -1.34 -25.11 -30.72
CA GLU A 97 -0.94 -24.79 -32.10
C GLU A 97 0.41 -25.46 -32.38
N GLU A 98 0.48 -26.27 -33.43
CA GLU A 98 1.68 -27.02 -33.79
C GLU A 98 2.81 -26.05 -34.17
N GLY A 99 3.90 -26.08 -33.39
CA GLY A 99 5.09 -25.24 -33.64
C GLY A 99 5.06 -23.87 -32.97
N SER A 100 4.07 -23.57 -32.10
CA SER A 100 4.09 -22.37 -31.28
C SER A 100 4.83 -22.61 -29.94
N ASP A 101 5.41 -21.55 -29.40
CA ASP A 101 6.09 -21.55 -28.11
C ASP A 101 5.17 -21.05 -26.97
N ASN A 102 3.84 -21.15 -27.13
CA ASN A 102 2.90 -20.73 -26.10
C ASN A 102 2.90 -21.73 -24.93
N TYR A 103 3.12 -21.24 -23.73
CA TYR A 103 3.06 -22.02 -22.50
C TYR A 103 1.68 -21.93 -21.88
N ILE A 104 1.24 -23.00 -21.22
CA ILE A 104 0.06 -22.97 -20.35
C ILE A 104 0.37 -23.58 -19.00
N SER A 105 -0.31 -23.07 -17.97
CA SER A 105 -0.38 -23.67 -16.63
C SER A 105 -1.82 -23.91 -16.28
N VAL A 106 -2.14 -24.96 -15.53
CA VAL A 106 -3.51 -25.31 -15.17
C VAL A 106 -3.58 -25.85 -13.75
N ILE A 107 -4.61 -25.44 -13.02
CA ILE A 107 -4.97 -26.00 -11.71
C ILE A 107 -6.45 -26.34 -11.69
N PHE A 108 -6.85 -27.27 -10.82
CA PHE A 108 -8.23 -27.68 -10.64
C PHE A 108 -8.58 -27.77 -9.17
N TYR A 109 -9.77 -27.29 -8.82
CA TYR A 109 -10.38 -27.54 -7.52
C TYR A 109 -10.99 -28.93 -7.45
N ASP A 110 -11.72 -29.30 -8.52
CA ASP A 110 -12.34 -30.61 -8.71
C ASP A 110 -12.37 -30.99 -10.22
N LYS A 111 -13.15 -32.00 -10.59
CA LYS A 111 -13.23 -32.42 -11.99
C LYS A 111 -13.96 -31.45 -12.91
N ALA A 112 -14.76 -30.54 -12.36
CA ALA A 112 -15.58 -29.61 -13.12
C ALA A 112 -14.91 -28.22 -13.17
N HIS A 113 -14.31 -27.79 -12.06
CA HIS A 113 -13.82 -26.42 -11.86
C HIS A 113 -12.30 -26.35 -11.99
N GLY A 114 -11.82 -25.58 -12.95
CA GLY A 114 -10.40 -25.40 -13.22
C GLY A 114 -10.06 -24.00 -13.72
N TYR A 115 -8.80 -23.63 -13.53
CA TYR A 115 -8.23 -22.35 -13.91
C TYR A 115 -7.00 -22.59 -14.77
N LEU A 116 -6.90 -21.91 -15.91
CA LEU A 116 -5.83 -22.08 -16.88
C LEU A 116 -5.22 -20.72 -17.20
N LEU A 117 -3.90 -20.67 -17.19
CA LEU A 117 -3.08 -19.53 -17.60
C LEU A 117 -2.42 -19.83 -18.94
N LYS A 118 -2.58 -18.93 -19.90
CA LYS A 118 -1.92 -18.97 -21.22
C LYS A 118 -0.89 -17.86 -21.29
N SER A 119 0.37 -18.19 -21.50
CA SER A 119 1.46 -17.21 -21.62
C SER A 119 1.25 -16.29 -22.83
N LEU A 120 1.45 -14.99 -22.62
CA LEU A 120 1.50 -13.95 -23.65
C LEU A 120 2.93 -13.59 -24.04
N GLY A 121 3.92 -14.04 -23.28
CA GLY A 121 5.34 -13.78 -23.45
C GLY A 121 6.02 -13.54 -22.12
N GLU A 122 7.35 -13.51 -22.15
CA GLU A 122 8.19 -13.24 -21.00
C GLU A 122 8.86 -11.88 -21.19
N GLY A 123 8.80 -11.03 -20.16
CA GLY A 123 9.71 -9.89 -19.99
C GLY A 123 11.03 -10.37 -19.40
N THR A 124 11.89 -9.45 -18.99
CA THR A 124 13.16 -9.79 -18.32
C THR A 124 12.92 -10.44 -16.96
N ASP A 125 11.93 -9.97 -16.20
CA ASP A 125 11.69 -10.38 -14.81
C ASP A 125 10.24 -10.81 -14.55
N SER A 126 9.34 -10.72 -15.52
CA SER A 126 7.92 -11.05 -15.37
C SER A 126 7.35 -11.78 -16.59
N ALA A 127 6.38 -12.64 -16.36
CA ALA A 127 5.61 -13.32 -17.39
C ALA A 127 4.13 -12.93 -17.31
N PHE A 128 3.54 -12.60 -18.45
CA PHE A 128 2.15 -12.18 -18.58
C PHE A 128 1.29 -13.31 -19.10
N TYR A 129 0.08 -13.46 -18.54
CA TYR A 129 -0.83 -14.54 -18.84
C TYR A 129 -2.26 -14.07 -19.06
N GLU A 130 -2.90 -14.55 -20.12
CA GLU A 130 -4.35 -14.57 -20.19
C GLU A 130 -4.89 -15.69 -19.31
N ALA A 131 -5.90 -15.38 -18.51
CA ALA A 131 -6.53 -16.33 -17.61
C ALA A 131 -7.86 -16.86 -18.17
N TYR A 132 -8.13 -18.13 -17.94
CA TYR A 132 -9.36 -18.82 -18.38
C TYR A 132 -9.86 -19.73 -17.27
N LYS A 133 -11.19 -19.83 -17.11
CA LYS A 133 -11.84 -20.73 -16.16
C LYS A 133 -12.76 -21.73 -16.86
N THR A 134 -12.90 -22.91 -16.28
CA THR A 134 -13.89 -23.92 -16.67
C THR A 134 -14.74 -24.32 -15.47
N GLU A 135 -16.04 -24.57 -15.72
CA GLU A 135 -17.02 -24.99 -14.73
C GLU A 135 -17.72 -26.32 -15.18
N ASP A 136 -17.29 -26.87 -16.29
CA ASP A 136 -17.93 -28.03 -16.96
C ASP A 136 -16.95 -29.18 -17.27
N GLY A 137 -15.82 -29.21 -16.58
CA GLY A 137 -14.84 -30.27 -16.78
C GLY A 137 -14.04 -30.16 -18.07
N CYS A 138 -13.73 -28.95 -18.50
CA CYS A 138 -12.96 -28.58 -19.69
C CYS A 138 -13.72 -28.75 -21.03
N GLU A 139 -15.05 -28.85 -21.01
CA GLU A 139 -15.85 -28.79 -22.24
C GLU A 139 -15.79 -27.38 -22.82
N THR A 140 -15.82 -26.34 -21.94
CA THR A 140 -15.62 -24.94 -22.31
C THR A 140 -14.61 -24.24 -21.40
N TRP A 141 -13.88 -23.26 -21.97
CA TRP A 141 -12.98 -22.38 -21.27
C TRP A 141 -13.37 -20.91 -21.50
N ASN A 142 -13.77 -20.23 -20.47
CA ASN A 142 -14.19 -18.84 -20.52
C ASN A 142 -13.03 -17.93 -20.10
N LYS A 143 -12.71 -16.91 -20.90
CA LYS A 143 -11.67 -15.93 -20.55
C LYS A 143 -12.11 -15.15 -19.33
N CYS A 144 -11.21 -15.02 -18.32
CA CYS A 144 -11.39 -14.14 -17.18
C CYS A 144 -11.20 -12.67 -17.58
N THR A 145 -11.75 -11.76 -16.81
CA THR A 145 -11.68 -10.33 -17.08
C THR A 145 -10.28 -9.77 -16.83
N ALA A 146 -9.60 -10.26 -15.78
CA ALA A 146 -8.26 -9.85 -15.43
C ALA A 146 -7.21 -10.74 -16.10
N ASP A 147 -6.18 -10.13 -16.69
CA ASP A 147 -4.93 -10.80 -17.05
C ASP A 147 -4.05 -10.93 -15.79
N VAL A 148 -3.13 -11.88 -15.77
CA VAL A 148 -2.30 -12.21 -14.61
C VAL A 148 -0.83 -12.10 -15.00
N TRP A 149 -0.02 -11.54 -14.13
CA TRP A 149 1.43 -11.52 -14.28
C TRP A 149 2.11 -12.18 -13.09
N PHE A 150 3.26 -12.83 -13.31
CA PHE A 150 4.04 -13.49 -12.29
C PHE A 150 5.49 -13.04 -12.37
N ASP A 151 6.11 -12.84 -11.22
CA ASP A 151 7.55 -12.61 -11.11
C ASP A 151 8.31 -13.92 -11.39
N LEU A 152 9.27 -13.87 -12.33
CA LEU A 152 10.06 -15.04 -12.74
C LEU A 152 11.22 -15.33 -11.78
N ASN A 153 11.63 -14.36 -10.95
CA ASN A 153 12.73 -14.51 -10.00
C ASN A 153 12.28 -15.15 -8.67
N GLY A 154 10.96 -15.30 -8.48
CA GLY A 154 10.36 -15.83 -7.26
C GLY A 154 9.97 -17.30 -7.32
N SER A 155 9.72 -17.88 -6.15
CA SER A 155 8.98 -19.14 -6.05
C SER A 155 7.48 -18.83 -6.09
N ASN A 156 6.79 -19.36 -7.11
CA ASN A 156 5.38 -19.11 -7.37
C ASN A 156 4.54 -20.33 -7.00
N HIS A 157 3.42 -20.09 -6.31
CA HIS A 157 2.44 -21.12 -5.98
C HIS A 157 1.03 -20.61 -6.26
N LEU A 158 0.27 -21.37 -7.04
CA LEU A 158 -1.13 -21.07 -7.39
C LEU A 158 -2.00 -22.21 -6.94
N GLU A 159 -3.10 -21.95 -6.23
CA GLU A 159 -4.02 -22.96 -5.73
C GLU A 159 -5.48 -22.48 -5.78
N MET A 160 -6.39 -23.37 -6.20
CA MET A 160 -7.82 -23.14 -6.03
C MET A 160 -8.28 -23.72 -4.69
N ILE A 161 -8.78 -22.86 -3.81
CA ILE A 161 -9.27 -23.25 -2.48
C ILE A 161 -10.77 -23.52 -2.45
N SER A 162 -11.50 -23.09 -3.47
CA SER A 162 -12.88 -23.48 -3.77
C SER A 162 -13.15 -23.34 -5.27
N GLU A 163 -14.36 -23.65 -5.73
CA GLU A 163 -14.80 -23.52 -7.13
C GLU A 163 -14.63 -22.09 -7.71
N ASN A 164 -14.61 -21.05 -6.86
CA ASN A 164 -14.48 -19.65 -7.27
C ASN A 164 -13.35 -18.91 -6.53
N GLU A 165 -12.62 -19.56 -5.65
CA GLU A 165 -11.57 -18.91 -4.86
C GLU A 165 -10.19 -19.43 -5.26
N ILE A 166 -9.32 -18.49 -5.64
CA ILE A 166 -7.96 -18.79 -6.10
C ILE A 166 -6.99 -17.97 -5.25
N VAL A 167 -5.91 -18.60 -4.79
CA VAL A 167 -4.80 -17.95 -4.11
C VAL A 167 -3.54 -18.10 -4.94
N TYR A 168 -2.85 -17.01 -5.16
CA TYR A 168 -1.52 -16.99 -5.74
C TYR A 168 -0.52 -16.45 -4.72
N VAL A 169 0.58 -17.14 -4.52
CA VAL A 169 1.65 -16.73 -3.61
C VAL A 169 2.95 -16.66 -4.41
N CYS A 170 3.57 -15.50 -4.43
CA CYS A 170 4.90 -15.28 -4.99
C CYS A 170 5.87 -14.93 -3.86
N SER A 171 7.00 -15.61 -3.78
CA SER A 171 8.06 -15.29 -2.83
C SER A 171 9.36 -15.05 -3.59
N VAL A 172 9.84 -13.83 -3.56
CA VAL A 172 11.12 -13.40 -4.14
C VAL A 172 12.17 -13.32 -3.05
N VAL A 173 13.37 -13.80 -3.32
CA VAL A 173 14.49 -13.68 -2.39
C VAL A 173 15.24 -12.40 -2.71
N ASN A 174 15.21 -11.44 -1.81
CA ASN A 174 16.11 -10.31 -1.88
C ASN A 174 17.52 -10.78 -1.43
N GLU A 175 18.42 -11.00 -2.41
CA GLU A 175 19.76 -11.54 -2.14
C GLU A 175 20.64 -10.58 -1.34
N ASN A 176 20.39 -9.26 -1.44
CA ASN A 176 21.17 -8.22 -0.75
C ASN A 176 20.86 -8.16 0.74
N LEU A 177 19.60 -8.39 1.11
CA LEU A 177 19.13 -8.35 2.50
C LEU A 177 19.02 -9.75 3.11
N GLY A 178 19.04 -10.82 2.30
CA GLY A 178 18.80 -12.20 2.77
C GLY A 178 17.36 -12.41 3.25
N THR A 179 16.44 -11.56 2.81
CA THR A 179 15.00 -11.59 3.16
C THR A 179 14.19 -12.22 2.03
N ASN A 180 13.00 -12.72 2.35
CA ASN A 180 12.04 -13.20 1.36
C ASN A 180 10.85 -12.23 1.35
N GLU A 181 10.62 -11.58 0.25
CA GLU A 181 9.38 -10.83 0.01
C GLU A 181 8.30 -11.80 -0.49
N THR A 182 7.12 -11.76 0.10
CA THR A 182 6.03 -12.64 -0.28
C THR A 182 4.79 -11.81 -0.59
N THR A 183 4.36 -11.87 -1.83
CA THR A 183 3.09 -11.32 -2.29
C THR A 183 2.05 -12.42 -2.32
N ILE A 184 0.89 -12.18 -1.73
CA ILE A 184 -0.27 -13.05 -1.78
C ILE A 184 -1.36 -12.33 -2.57
N SER A 185 -1.79 -12.91 -3.67
CA SER A 185 -2.94 -12.43 -4.43
C SER A 185 -4.11 -13.39 -4.27
N TYR A 186 -5.31 -12.87 -4.08
CA TYR A 186 -6.53 -13.63 -3.88
C TYR A 186 -7.61 -13.18 -4.85
N SER A 187 -8.30 -14.15 -5.43
CA SER A 187 -9.49 -13.94 -6.23
C SER A 187 -10.67 -14.68 -5.58
N ALA A 188 -11.83 -14.00 -5.47
CA ALA A 188 -13.08 -14.57 -4.96
C ALA A 188 -14.11 -14.90 -6.04
N ASP A 189 -13.78 -14.64 -7.31
CA ASP A 189 -14.69 -14.70 -8.46
C ASP A 189 -14.15 -15.58 -9.61
N GLY A 190 -13.25 -16.49 -9.27
CA GLY A 190 -12.67 -17.43 -10.23
C GLY A 190 -11.64 -16.80 -11.16
N GLY A 191 -10.96 -15.75 -10.71
CA GLY A 191 -9.89 -15.07 -11.46
C GLY A 191 -10.36 -13.87 -12.28
N ASP A 192 -11.61 -13.43 -12.14
CA ASP A 192 -12.12 -12.24 -12.83
C ASP A 192 -11.61 -10.94 -12.21
N SER A 193 -11.29 -10.94 -10.91
CA SER A 193 -10.59 -9.86 -10.23
C SER A 193 -9.60 -10.40 -9.18
N TRP A 194 -8.57 -9.64 -8.88
CA TRP A 194 -7.52 -10.02 -7.94
C TRP A 194 -7.27 -8.92 -6.91
N GLN A 195 -7.06 -9.33 -5.66
CA GLN A 195 -6.61 -8.47 -4.57
C GLN A 195 -5.22 -8.95 -4.14
N ALA A 196 -4.23 -8.07 -4.22
CA ALA A 196 -2.87 -8.38 -3.82
C ALA A 196 -2.61 -7.95 -2.36
N PHE A 197 -1.97 -8.82 -1.59
CA PHE A 197 -1.54 -8.56 -0.23
C PHE A 197 -0.03 -8.77 -0.16
N LYS A 198 0.74 -7.71 0.00
CA LYS A 198 2.18 -7.84 0.30
C LYS A 198 2.32 -8.29 1.77
N SER A 199 3.03 -9.37 2.01
CA SER A 199 3.39 -9.82 3.35
C SER A 199 4.90 -9.92 3.41
N ASN A 200 5.52 -9.02 4.11
CA ASN A 200 6.94 -9.13 4.40
C ASN A 200 7.17 -10.28 5.37
N SER A 201 8.01 -11.23 4.99
CA SER A 201 8.29 -12.41 5.80
C SER A 201 9.22 -12.09 6.99
N GLY A 202 9.25 -12.94 7.99
CA GLY A 202 9.88 -12.71 9.29
C GLY A 202 11.35 -12.25 9.33
N GLY A 203 12.06 -12.19 8.20
CA GLY A 203 13.40 -11.61 8.11
C GLY A 203 13.41 -10.10 8.38
N ASP A 204 12.46 -9.38 7.82
CA ASP A 204 12.33 -7.92 8.00
C ASP A 204 12.06 -7.57 9.46
N SER A 205 11.24 -8.38 10.14
CA SER A 205 10.94 -8.17 11.56
C SER A 205 12.19 -8.24 12.46
N GLU A 206 13.13 -9.12 12.18
CA GLU A 206 14.40 -9.23 12.96
C GLU A 206 15.37 -8.10 12.59
N ALA A 207 15.45 -7.72 11.31
CA ALA A 207 16.26 -6.60 10.85
C ALA A 207 15.75 -5.27 11.43
N ILE A 208 14.46 -5.01 11.36
CA ILE A 208 13.82 -3.82 11.95
C ILE A 208 14.06 -3.76 13.45
N LYS A 209 13.86 -4.87 14.18
CA LYS A 209 14.13 -4.92 15.61
C LYS A 209 15.59 -4.60 15.93
N ALA A 210 16.54 -5.13 15.14
CA ALA A 210 17.96 -4.85 15.33
C ALA A 210 18.31 -3.37 15.09
N ILE A 211 17.57 -2.67 14.25
CA ILE A 211 17.69 -1.21 14.07
C ILE A 211 17.11 -0.50 15.30
N ILE A 212 15.88 -0.85 15.72
CA ILE A 212 15.21 -0.28 16.89
C ILE A 212 16.07 -0.41 18.16
N ASP A 213 16.68 -1.57 18.37
CA ASP A 213 17.56 -1.84 19.53
C ASP A 213 18.82 -0.96 19.56
N LYS A 214 19.24 -0.42 18.41
CA LYS A 214 20.40 0.49 18.30
C LYS A 214 20.03 1.96 18.40
N MET A 215 18.74 2.31 18.15
CA MET A 215 18.30 3.70 18.23
C MET A 215 18.28 4.19 19.66
N THR A 216 18.73 5.42 19.88
CA THR A 216 18.54 6.12 21.15
C THR A 216 17.08 6.52 21.32
N LEU A 217 16.68 6.80 22.57
CA LEU A 217 15.32 7.29 22.84
C LEU A 217 15.04 8.59 22.08
N GLU A 218 16.04 9.47 22.02
CA GLU A 218 15.99 10.74 21.30
C GLU A 218 15.74 10.53 19.81
N GLN A 219 16.42 9.59 19.17
CA GLN A 219 16.20 9.21 17.76
C GLN A 219 14.81 8.62 17.53
N LYS A 220 14.37 7.71 18.39
CA LYS A 220 13.03 7.11 18.29
C LYS A 220 11.94 8.19 18.38
N VAL A 221 12.04 9.11 19.31
CA VAL A 221 11.06 10.19 19.46
C VAL A 221 11.08 11.14 18.28
N ALA A 222 12.26 11.49 17.74
CA ALA A 222 12.35 12.35 16.55
C ALA A 222 11.68 11.74 15.32
N GLN A 223 11.81 10.41 15.11
CA GLN A 223 11.20 9.72 13.99
C GLN A 223 9.65 9.76 13.98
N LEU A 224 9.01 10.15 15.08
CA LEU A 224 7.55 10.29 15.14
C LEU A 224 7.04 11.59 14.48
N PHE A 225 7.92 12.51 14.11
CA PHE A 225 7.51 13.81 13.57
C PHE A 225 7.64 13.89 12.05
N VAL A 226 6.62 14.48 11.41
CA VAL A 226 6.65 14.97 10.04
C VAL A 226 6.39 16.46 10.10
N VAL A 227 7.36 17.27 9.69
CA VAL A 227 7.36 18.72 9.89
C VAL A 227 7.71 19.46 8.60
N SER A 228 7.31 20.73 8.49
CA SER A 228 7.77 21.60 7.42
C SER A 228 9.27 21.95 7.58
N PRO A 229 9.96 22.33 6.50
CA PRO A 229 11.30 22.85 6.57
C PRO A 229 11.41 24.08 7.50
N GLU A 230 10.35 24.87 7.59
CA GLU A 230 10.22 26.04 8.46
C GLU A 230 10.18 25.64 9.93
N THR A 231 9.34 24.68 10.29
CA THR A 231 9.23 24.15 11.66
C THR A 231 10.53 23.48 12.08
N LEU A 232 11.20 22.74 11.18
CA LEU A 232 12.48 22.10 11.47
C LEU A 232 13.60 23.09 11.74
N THR A 233 13.70 24.16 10.93
CA THR A 233 14.84 25.11 10.97
C THR A 233 14.58 26.35 11.83
N GLY A 234 13.32 26.63 12.16
CA GLY A 234 12.91 27.88 12.81
C GLY A 234 13.03 29.12 11.91
N VAL A 235 13.07 28.94 10.58
CA VAL A 235 13.18 30.03 9.58
C VAL A 235 11.82 30.22 8.91
N ASP A 236 11.37 31.46 8.76
CA ASP A 236 10.00 31.79 8.27
C ASP A 236 9.69 31.31 6.82
N SER A 237 10.71 31.09 5.98
CA SER A 237 10.55 30.60 4.62
C SER A 237 11.80 29.86 4.18
N VAL A 238 11.66 28.61 3.81
CA VAL A 238 12.75 27.71 3.43
C VAL A 238 12.50 27.14 2.03
N GLN A 239 13.37 27.53 1.09
CA GLN A 239 13.33 27.05 -0.29
C GLN A 239 14.58 26.24 -0.67
N TYR A 240 15.56 26.10 0.24
CA TYR A 240 16.80 25.37 -0.01
C TYR A 240 17.20 24.55 1.21
N ALA A 241 17.59 23.29 1.00
CA ALA A 241 18.24 22.49 2.01
C ALA A 241 19.77 22.71 1.95
N GLY A 242 20.32 23.33 3.00
CA GLY A 242 21.75 23.63 3.14
C GLY A 242 22.25 23.33 4.55
N ASP A 243 23.37 23.97 4.94
CA ASP A 243 24.03 23.72 6.24
C ASP A 243 23.10 23.88 7.45
N MET A 244 22.17 24.84 7.41
CA MET A 244 21.20 25.02 8.50
C MET A 244 20.23 23.86 8.60
N THR A 245 19.75 23.37 7.47
CA THR A 245 18.85 22.21 7.40
C THR A 245 19.57 20.94 7.85
N TYR A 246 20.83 20.76 7.42
CA TYR A 246 21.67 19.66 7.86
C TYR A 246 21.85 19.66 9.39
N GLN A 247 22.18 20.83 9.96
CA GLN A 247 22.34 20.97 11.41
C GLN A 247 21.01 20.71 12.16
N ALA A 248 19.90 21.23 11.65
CA ALA A 248 18.58 21.00 12.24
C ALA A 248 18.18 19.50 12.23
N LEU A 249 18.50 18.77 11.14
CA LEU A 249 18.32 17.31 11.07
C LEU A 249 19.27 16.55 12.02
N GLN A 250 20.48 17.08 12.31
CA GLN A 250 21.35 16.48 13.33
C GLN A 250 20.76 16.65 14.74
N ASP A 251 20.14 17.81 15.02
CA ASP A 251 19.52 18.09 16.31
C ASP A 251 18.19 17.33 16.47
N TYR A 252 17.41 17.25 15.40
CA TYR A 252 16.13 16.54 15.30
C TYR A 252 16.08 15.67 14.05
N PRO A 253 16.53 14.39 14.11
CA PRO A 253 16.43 13.45 12.99
C PRO A 253 14.97 12.99 12.80
N VAL A 254 14.12 13.89 12.29
CA VAL A 254 12.67 13.69 12.13
C VAL A 254 12.33 12.57 11.16
N GLY A 255 11.11 12.03 11.26
CA GLY A 255 10.62 10.96 10.41
C GLY A 255 10.31 11.41 8.99
N GLY A 256 9.97 12.68 8.79
CA GLY A 256 9.64 13.20 7.47
C GLY A 256 9.56 14.72 7.41
N ILE A 257 9.47 15.19 6.17
CA ILE A 257 9.28 16.60 5.81
C ILE A 257 8.01 16.73 5.00
N VAL A 258 7.15 17.70 5.32
CA VAL A 258 5.97 18.07 4.54
C VAL A 258 6.21 19.41 3.86
N PHE A 259 5.91 19.46 2.55
CA PHE A 259 6.10 20.64 1.71
C PHE A 259 4.79 21.35 1.43
N GLU A 260 4.88 22.67 1.40
CA GLU A 260 3.83 23.58 0.96
C GLU A 260 4.25 24.31 -0.32
N LYS A 261 3.32 25.00 -0.97
CA LYS A 261 3.60 25.74 -2.24
C LYS A 261 4.76 26.72 -2.13
N ASP A 262 4.92 27.35 -0.98
CA ASP A 262 5.93 28.38 -0.73
C ASP A 262 7.36 27.83 -0.67
N ASN A 263 7.54 26.50 -0.53
CA ASN A 263 8.85 25.86 -0.58
C ASN A 263 9.39 25.70 -2.02
N ILE A 264 8.54 25.93 -3.02
CA ILE A 264 8.79 25.63 -4.44
C ILE A 264 9.02 26.94 -5.18
N ASP A 265 10.27 27.21 -5.62
CA ASP A 265 10.66 28.36 -6.42
C ASP A 265 10.88 28.00 -7.90
N SER A 266 11.35 26.78 -8.17
CA SER A 266 11.49 26.20 -9.51
C SER A 266 11.65 24.69 -9.43
N SER A 267 11.44 23.98 -10.53
CA SER A 267 11.61 22.53 -10.64
C SER A 267 13.02 22.09 -10.21
N SER A 268 14.06 22.76 -10.72
CA SER A 268 15.45 22.42 -10.38
C SER A 268 15.80 22.71 -8.92
N GLN A 269 15.28 23.80 -8.35
CA GLN A 269 15.48 24.12 -6.94
C GLN A 269 14.80 23.07 -6.05
N PHE A 270 13.57 22.71 -6.37
CA PHE A 270 12.79 21.79 -5.55
C PHE A 270 13.38 20.37 -5.58
N GLY A 271 13.73 19.83 -6.77
CA GLY A 271 14.44 18.55 -6.89
C GLY A 271 15.76 18.53 -6.11
N THR A 272 16.57 19.59 -6.22
CA THR A 272 17.81 19.71 -5.43
C THR A 272 17.54 19.73 -3.92
N MET A 273 16.44 20.36 -3.48
CA MET A 273 16.07 20.44 -2.07
C MET A 273 15.68 19.07 -1.52
N THR A 274 14.87 18.30 -2.25
CA THR A 274 14.44 16.95 -1.87
C THR A 274 15.62 15.97 -1.85
N ASP A 275 16.48 16.00 -2.86
CA ASP A 275 17.71 15.18 -2.94
C ASP A 275 18.63 15.46 -1.74
N ASN A 276 18.87 16.73 -1.43
CA ASN A 276 19.71 17.10 -0.30
C ASN A 276 19.12 16.62 1.04
N LEU A 277 17.80 16.76 1.24
CA LEU A 277 17.14 16.31 2.47
C LEU A 277 17.26 14.80 2.66
N GLN A 278 17.07 14.00 1.61
CA GLN A 278 17.27 12.55 1.67
C GLN A 278 18.72 12.22 1.99
N SER A 279 19.67 12.81 1.26
CA SER A 279 21.10 12.57 1.48
C SER A 279 21.52 12.95 2.92
N TYR A 280 21.01 14.05 3.46
CA TYR A 280 21.30 14.47 4.84
C TYR A 280 20.75 13.48 5.88
N SER A 281 19.52 13.00 5.67
CA SER A 281 18.90 12.03 6.59
C SER A 281 19.64 10.69 6.58
N GLU A 282 20.03 10.22 5.40
CA GLU A 282 20.81 9.00 5.25
C GLU A 282 22.19 9.10 5.90
N ASP A 283 22.90 10.24 5.73
CA ASP A 283 24.19 10.48 6.37
C ASP A 283 24.10 10.54 7.90
N ILE A 284 23.02 11.15 8.44
CA ILE A 284 22.83 11.36 9.88
C ILE A 284 22.28 10.12 10.58
N SER A 285 21.27 9.49 10.03
CA SER A 285 20.49 8.43 10.69
C SER A 285 20.56 7.07 10.00
N GLY A 286 21.02 7.00 8.77
CA GLY A 286 20.94 5.82 7.90
C GLY A 286 19.52 5.48 7.44
N LEU A 287 18.55 6.40 7.60
CA LEU A 287 17.15 6.19 7.27
C LEU A 287 16.65 7.26 6.30
N PRO A 288 15.81 6.91 5.31
CA PRO A 288 15.18 7.90 4.44
C PRO A 288 14.14 8.73 5.20
N LEU A 289 13.82 9.91 4.66
CA LEU A 289 12.68 10.72 5.09
C LEU A 289 11.41 10.32 4.36
N PHE A 290 10.28 10.44 5.02
CA PHE A 290 9.02 10.66 4.31
C PHE A 290 9.04 12.09 3.77
N LEU A 291 9.12 12.25 2.45
CA LEU A 291 8.99 13.54 1.78
C LEU A 291 7.56 13.66 1.27
N ALA A 292 6.77 14.52 1.93
CA ALA A 292 5.33 14.54 1.78
C ALA A 292 4.82 15.85 1.20
N ALA A 293 3.73 15.80 0.46
CA ALA A 293 2.90 16.94 0.10
C ALA A 293 1.42 16.52 0.04
N ALA A 294 0.49 17.46 0.05
CA ALA A 294 -0.92 17.19 -0.17
C ALA A 294 -1.26 17.40 -1.65
N GLU A 295 -1.20 16.35 -2.44
CA GLU A 295 -1.51 16.40 -3.87
C GLU A 295 -2.89 15.78 -4.14
N GLU A 296 -3.96 16.51 -3.76
CA GLU A 296 -5.34 15.98 -3.76
C GLU A 296 -6.03 16.04 -5.13
N GLY A 297 -5.37 16.58 -6.15
CA GLY A 297 -6.01 16.92 -7.40
C GLY A 297 -6.90 18.18 -7.32
N GLY A 298 -7.30 18.72 -8.47
CA GLY A 298 -8.11 19.93 -8.54
C GLY A 298 -7.44 21.14 -7.88
N SER A 299 -8.22 21.95 -7.18
CA SER A 299 -7.73 23.20 -6.57
C SER A 299 -6.87 23.02 -5.32
N ALA A 300 -6.81 21.81 -4.76
CA ALA A 300 -6.11 21.52 -3.50
C ALA A 300 -4.71 20.93 -3.70
N SER A 301 -4.21 20.87 -4.92
CA SER A 301 -2.87 20.38 -5.23
C SER A 301 -1.77 21.35 -4.82
N VAL A 302 -0.69 20.85 -4.23
CA VAL A 302 0.51 21.62 -3.89
C VAL A 302 1.42 21.76 -5.12
N LEU A 303 1.71 20.66 -5.82
CA LEU A 303 2.57 20.61 -6.99
C LEU A 303 1.79 20.95 -8.27
N GLY A 304 0.68 20.27 -8.52
CA GLY A 304 -0.09 20.39 -9.76
C GLY A 304 -0.72 21.77 -10.02
N ASN A 305 -0.75 22.64 -9.03
CA ASN A 305 -1.18 24.04 -9.16
C ASN A 305 -0.03 25.03 -8.88
N ASN A 306 1.21 24.63 -9.04
CA ASN A 306 2.36 25.49 -8.83
C ASN A 306 2.97 25.90 -10.17
N ASP A 307 2.75 27.15 -10.55
CA ASP A 307 3.24 27.71 -11.84
C ASP A 307 4.78 27.66 -11.96
N ASN A 308 5.51 27.49 -10.86
CA ASN A 308 6.97 27.41 -10.84
C ASN A 308 7.50 26.03 -11.31
N LEU A 309 6.65 25.03 -11.48
CA LEU A 309 7.03 23.68 -11.90
C LEU A 309 6.86 23.43 -13.42
N ASP A 310 6.38 24.41 -14.19
CA ASP A 310 6.04 24.26 -15.62
C ASP A 310 7.21 23.92 -16.55
N GLU A 311 8.46 24.23 -16.20
CA GLU A 311 9.62 24.06 -17.08
C GLU A 311 10.12 22.61 -17.20
N TYR A 312 9.77 21.71 -16.28
CA TYR A 312 10.37 20.37 -16.23
C TYR A 312 9.79 19.39 -17.26
N TYR A 313 8.53 19.51 -17.62
CA TYR A 313 7.85 18.56 -18.51
C TYR A 313 8.08 18.79 -20.01
N GLU A 314 8.47 20.00 -20.45
CA GLU A 314 8.76 20.26 -21.87
C GLU A 314 10.07 19.62 -22.37
N ASN A 315 11.02 19.29 -21.48
CA ASN A 315 12.35 18.81 -21.86
C ASN A 315 12.56 17.29 -21.78
N SER A 316 11.66 16.52 -21.14
CA SER A 316 11.83 15.07 -20.99
C SER A 316 11.18 14.23 -22.10
N TYR A 317 10.42 14.84 -23.02
CA TYR A 317 9.81 14.16 -24.18
C TYR A 317 10.28 14.73 -25.52
N SER A 318 11.55 15.05 -25.67
CA SER A 318 12.15 15.34 -26.96
C SER A 318 13.08 14.18 -27.37
N ASP A 319 12.50 13.11 -27.90
CA ASP A 319 13.15 12.39 -29.00
C ASP A 319 12.13 11.56 -29.80
N ASP A 320 11.91 12.03 -31.00
CA ASP A 320 11.69 11.31 -32.24
C ASP A 320 10.52 10.30 -32.31
N ASP A 321 9.25 10.83 -32.34
CA ASP A 321 8.27 10.27 -33.29
C ASP A 321 7.16 11.29 -33.59
N SER A 322 7.30 11.96 -34.74
CA SER A 322 6.40 12.97 -35.25
C SER A 322 5.16 12.34 -35.89
N ASP A 323 4.19 11.84 -35.11
CA ASP A 323 2.83 11.59 -35.61
C ASP A 323 1.77 11.39 -34.51
N TYR A 324 1.85 12.08 -33.37
CA TYR A 324 0.71 12.14 -32.43
C TYR A 324 0.25 13.60 -32.29
N SER A 325 -0.94 13.85 -32.84
CA SER A 325 -1.54 15.19 -32.87
C SER A 325 -1.67 15.79 -31.47
N SER A 326 -1.02 16.93 -31.30
CA SER A 326 -0.96 17.82 -30.13
C SER A 326 -2.33 18.32 -29.64
N SER A 327 -3.13 17.45 -29.01
CA SER A 327 -4.36 17.89 -28.34
C SER A 327 -4.51 17.38 -26.90
N SER A 328 -3.53 16.67 -26.36
CA SER A 328 -3.54 16.19 -24.97
C SER A 328 -2.32 16.60 -24.12
N ALA A 329 -1.30 17.21 -24.72
CA ALA A 329 -0.08 17.63 -23.99
C ALA A 329 -0.23 18.92 -23.16
N ASN A 330 -1.38 19.63 -23.28
CA ASN A 330 -1.62 20.88 -22.55
C ASN A 330 -2.43 20.71 -21.26
N SER A 331 -2.52 19.51 -20.68
CA SER A 331 -3.40 19.29 -19.54
C SER A 331 -2.73 18.75 -18.28
N VAL A 332 -1.41 18.61 -18.23
CA VAL A 332 -0.75 18.12 -17.01
C VAL A 332 -0.67 19.21 -15.94
N HIS A 333 -0.70 20.49 -16.32
CA HIS A 333 -0.64 21.63 -15.39
C HIS A 333 -1.95 22.37 -15.17
N SER A 334 -2.90 22.30 -16.10
CA SER A 334 -4.22 22.95 -15.89
C SER A 334 -5.22 21.99 -15.28
N GLY A 335 -5.08 21.76 -13.98
CA GLY A 335 -6.10 21.14 -13.17
C GLY A 335 -6.14 19.62 -13.31
N ALA A 336 -5.35 18.95 -12.53
CA ALA A 336 -5.70 17.58 -12.14
C ALA A 336 -7.20 17.55 -11.85
N THR A 337 -7.92 16.62 -12.46
CA THR A 337 -9.37 16.50 -12.33
C THR A 337 -9.73 16.46 -10.85
N SER A 338 -10.67 17.28 -10.40
CA SER A 338 -11.07 17.28 -8.99
C SER A 338 -11.66 15.92 -8.61
N MET A 339 -11.48 15.49 -7.37
CA MET A 339 -12.01 14.22 -6.89
C MET A 339 -13.55 14.17 -6.99
N SER A 340 -14.23 15.30 -6.88
CA SER A 340 -15.67 15.38 -7.11
C SER A 340 -16.08 15.12 -8.57
N GLU A 341 -15.25 15.48 -9.54
CA GLU A 341 -15.49 15.15 -10.94
C GLU A 341 -15.25 13.67 -11.22
N ILE A 342 -14.21 13.08 -10.63
CA ILE A 342 -13.94 11.64 -10.69
C ILE A 342 -15.11 10.87 -10.08
N GLY A 343 -15.56 11.22 -8.89
CA GLY A 343 -16.72 10.60 -8.25
C GLY A 343 -18.02 10.75 -9.05
N ARG A 344 -18.22 11.91 -9.71
CA ARG A 344 -19.38 12.13 -10.58
C ARG A 344 -19.35 11.27 -11.85
N LYS A 345 -18.17 11.02 -12.42
CA LYS A 345 -18.00 10.10 -13.56
C LYS A 345 -18.19 8.65 -13.13
N ASN A 346 -17.80 8.32 -11.92
CA ASN A 346 -17.84 6.97 -11.33
C ASN A 346 -17.23 5.92 -12.27
N ASP A 347 -16.00 6.17 -12.71
CA ASP A 347 -15.25 5.35 -13.65
C ASP A 347 -13.90 5.02 -13.04
N SER A 348 -13.67 3.74 -12.73
CA SER A 348 -12.48 3.23 -12.06
C SER A 348 -11.19 3.53 -12.84
N THR A 349 -11.24 3.46 -14.18
CA THR A 349 -10.07 3.76 -15.03
C THR A 349 -9.68 5.24 -14.89
N ASN A 350 -10.65 6.16 -14.92
CA ASN A 350 -10.34 7.58 -14.72
C ASN A 350 -9.78 7.87 -13.31
N ALA A 351 -10.26 7.16 -12.29
CA ALA A 351 -9.75 7.32 -10.92
C ALA A 351 -8.30 6.83 -10.81
N TYR A 352 -8.02 5.65 -11.36
CA TYR A 352 -6.68 5.07 -11.40
C TYR A 352 -5.69 5.97 -12.17
N GLU A 353 -6.03 6.42 -13.38
CA GLU A 353 -5.17 7.30 -14.18
C GLU A 353 -4.90 8.64 -13.50
N ALA A 354 -5.89 9.18 -12.77
CA ALA A 354 -5.69 10.38 -11.96
C ALA A 354 -4.68 10.12 -10.82
N GLY A 355 -4.81 9.01 -10.12
CA GLY A 355 -3.86 8.59 -9.09
C GLY A 355 -2.46 8.39 -9.65
N LYS A 356 -2.33 7.71 -10.79
CA LYS A 356 -1.07 7.48 -11.48
C LYS A 356 -0.38 8.81 -11.89
N SER A 357 -1.16 9.76 -12.42
CA SER A 357 -0.63 11.08 -12.77
C SER A 357 -0.13 11.86 -11.54
N ILE A 358 -0.84 11.74 -10.40
CA ILE A 358 -0.40 12.33 -9.12
C ILE A 358 0.89 11.66 -8.65
N GLY A 359 0.94 10.33 -8.61
CA GLY A 359 2.13 9.58 -8.22
C GLY A 359 3.35 9.92 -9.07
N SER A 360 3.22 9.89 -10.40
CA SER A 360 4.29 10.28 -11.33
C SER A 360 4.81 11.71 -11.08
N LEU A 361 3.90 12.67 -10.83
CA LEU A 361 4.30 14.03 -10.53
C LEU A 361 5.11 14.11 -9.23
N MET A 362 4.67 13.42 -8.18
CA MET A 362 5.35 13.41 -6.89
C MET A 362 6.70 12.70 -6.95
N SER A 363 6.74 11.52 -7.56
CA SER A 363 7.95 10.72 -7.75
C SER A 363 9.02 11.49 -8.54
N ALA A 364 8.63 12.23 -9.58
CA ALA A 364 9.53 13.07 -10.39
C ALA A 364 10.30 14.13 -9.57
N TYR A 365 9.78 14.53 -8.41
CA TYR A 365 10.44 15.45 -7.47
C TYR A 365 10.96 14.75 -6.20
N GLY A 366 11.07 13.43 -6.20
CA GLY A 366 11.57 12.65 -5.07
C GLY A 366 10.66 12.61 -3.85
N LEU A 367 9.36 12.98 -4.00
CA LEU A 367 8.37 12.82 -2.93
C LEU A 367 7.87 11.38 -2.91
N ASN A 368 7.70 10.82 -1.73
CA ASN A 368 7.37 9.42 -1.50
C ASN A 368 6.13 9.20 -0.60
N LEU A 369 5.45 10.30 -0.21
CA LEU A 369 4.23 10.24 0.59
C LEU A 369 3.25 11.33 0.16
N ASP A 370 2.12 10.92 -0.41
CA ASP A 370 0.99 11.83 -0.68
C ASP A 370 0.03 11.86 0.51
N LEU A 371 -0.24 13.06 1.02
CA LEU A 371 -1.26 13.27 2.05
C LEU A 371 -2.67 13.33 1.42
N ALA A 372 -3.01 12.32 0.64
CA ALA A 372 -4.26 12.14 -0.12
C ALA A 372 -4.54 10.63 -0.33
N PRO A 373 -5.76 10.26 -0.80
CA PRO A 373 -6.91 11.08 -1.11
C PRO A 373 -7.79 11.40 0.10
N VAL A 374 -8.70 12.37 -0.09
CA VAL A 374 -9.79 12.65 0.86
C VAL A 374 -10.92 11.65 0.66
N ALA A 375 -11.14 10.79 1.66
CA ALA A 375 -12.13 9.71 1.60
C ALA A 375 -13.46 10.05 2.31
N ASP A 376 -13.70 11.31 2.53
CA ASP A 376 -14.90 11.80 3.22
C ASP A 376 -16.18 11.54 2.41
N VAL A 377 -17.18 10.94 3.04
CA VAL A 377 -18.51 10.78 2.45
C VAL A 377 -19.36 11.99 2.82
N LEU A 378 -19.68 12.85 1.85
CA LEU A 378 -20.43 14.08 2.11
C LEU A 378 -21.84 13.79 2.64
N SER A 379 -22.26 14.54 3.65
CA SER A 379 -23.64 14.59 4.13
C SER A 379 -24.20 15.98 3.92
N GLY A 380 -25.05 16.14 2.92
CA GLY A 380 -25.94 17.26 2.68
C GLY A 380 -25.29 18.64 2.59
N ASN A 381 -24.95 19.26 3.70
CA ASN A 381 -24.44 20.62 3.80
C ASN A 381 -23.01 20.73 4.36
N SER A 382 -22.18 19.70 4.21
CA SER A 382 -20.79 19.79 4.65
C SER A 382 -20.05 20.87 3.87
N THR A 383 -19.72 21.96 4.56
CA THR A 383 -18.95 23.08 4.02
C THR A 383 -17.49 22.93 4.38
N GLY A 384 -16.61 22.96 3.39
CA GLY A 384 -15.16 22.97 3.60
C GLY A 384 -14.38 21.84 2.94
N ILE A 385 -14.99 20.67 2.71
CA ILE A 385 -14.39 19.58 1.94
C ILE A 385 -14.63 19.77 0.44
N GLY A 386 -15.87 20.16 0.06
CA GLY A 386 -16.19 20.60 -1.29
C GLY A 386 -15.88 19.56 -2.37
N ASP A 387 -15.10 19.99 -3.36
CA ASP A 387 -14.68 19.21 -4.52
C ASP A 387 -13.45 18.31 -4.28
N ARG A 388 -12.94 18.29 -3.04
CA ARG A 388 -11.79 17.47 -2.63
C ARG A 388 -12.12 15.99 -2.43
N THR A 389 -13.41 15.63 -2.30
CA THR A 389 -13.89 14.24 -2.15
C THR A 389 -14.77 13.79 -3.31
N PHE A 390 -14.94 12.48 -3.44
CA PHE A 390 -15.66 11.82 -4.55
C PHE A 390 -17.19 11.95 -4.48
N GLY A 391 -17.78 12.46 -3.39
CA GLY A 391 -19.21 12.75 -3.31
C GLY A 391 -19.93 12.27 -2.07
N THR A 392 -21.23 11.91 -2.24
CA THR A 392 -22.17 11.61 -1.14
C THR A 392 -22.48 10.13 -0.99
N ASP A 393 -22.18 9.31 -1.99
CA ASP A 393 -22.40 7.87 -1.99
C ASP A 393 -21.16 7.15 -1.47
N ALA A 394 -21.30 6.39 -0.38
CA ALA A 394 -20.18 5.77 0.31
C ALA A 394 -19.47 4.70 -0.55
N GLN A 395 -20.21 3.99 -1.42
CA GLN A 395 -19.63 3.01 -2.31
C GLN A 395 -18.79 3.69 -3.40
N THR A 396 -19.34 4.74 -4.04
CA THR A 396 -18.59 5.53 -5.02
C THR A 396 -17.31 6.12 -4.40
N VAL A 397 -17.39 6.70 -3.19
CA VAL A 397 -16.20 7.23 -2.50
C VAL A 397 -15.19 6.10 -2.25
N SER A 398 -15.66 4.94 -1.79
CA SER A 398 -14.82 3.77 -1.53
C SER A 398 -14.10 3.28 -2.78
N ASP A 399 -14.83 3.08 -3.88
CA ASP A 399 -14.29 2.53 -5.11
C ASP A 399 -13.30 3.50 -5.77
N MET A 400 -13.68 4.78 -5.89
CA MET A 400 -12.84 5.79 -6.53
C MET A 400 -11.58 6.11 -5.70
N ALA A 401 -11.69 6.20 -4.37
CA ALA A 401 -10.53 6.42 -3.51
C ALA A 401 -9.54 5.26 -3.59
N SER A 402 -10.02 4.02 -3.64
CA SER A 402 -9.16 2.83 -3.78
C SER A 402 -8.39 2.84 -5.10
N GLU A 403 -9.03 3.22 -6.20
CA GLU A 403 -8.38 3.28 -7.50
C GLU A 403 -7.35 4.44 -7.59
N VAL A 404 -7.64 5.60 -6.98
CA VAL A 404 -6.67 6.70 -6.88
C VAL A 404 -5.45 6.24 -6.06
N ILE A 405 -5.66 5.59 -4.91
CA ILE A 405 -4.58 5.05 -4.07
C ILE A 405 -3.72 4.07 -4.87
N ARG A 406 -4.36 3.14 -5.60
CA ARG A 406 -3.65 2.16 -6.41
C ARG A 406 -2.79 2.83 -7.49
N GLY A 407 -3.31 3.86 -8.16
CA GLY A 407 -2.56 4.61 -9.16
C GLY A 407 -1.36 5.36 -8.56
N ILE A 408 -1.51 5.99 -7.39
CA ILE A 408 -0.41 6.68 -6.68
C ILE A 408 0.68 5.67 -6.30
N GLN A 409 0.28 4.52 -5.73
CA GLN A 409 1.23 3.51 -5.25
C GLN A 409 1.99 2.79 -6.37
N GLU A 410 1.45 2.74 -7.59
CA GLU A 410 2.16 2.18 -8.75
C GLU A 410 3.37 3.03 -9.19
N GLU A 411 3.44 4.29 -8.76
CA GLU A 411 4.55 5.21 -9.02
C GLU A 411 5.49 5.36 -7.80
N ASP A 412 5.54 4.33 -6.93
CA ASP A 412 6.40 4.25 -5.73
C ASP A 412 6.14 5.36 -4.70
N VAL A 413 4.93 5.94 -4.70
CA VAL A 413 4.50 6.95 -3.74
C VAL A 413 3.46 6.36 -2.79
N ASN A 414 3.68 6.48 -1.48
CA ASN A 414 2.69 6.08 -0.49
C ASN A 414 1.50 7.05 -0.47
N ALA A 415 0.30 6.55 -0.25
CA ALA A 415 -0.91 7.35 -0.12
C ALA A 415 -1.43 7.35 1.33
N ALA A 416 -1.66 8.53 1.90
CA ALA A 416 -2.26 8.70 3.23
C ALA A 416 -3.73 9.09 3.12
N MET A 417 -4.61 8.09 3.20
CA MET A 417 -6.05 8.29 3.13
C MET A 417 -6.56 9.13 4.31
N LYS A 418 -7.33 10.18 4.04
CA LYS A 418 -7.76 11.16 5.06
C LYS A 418 -9.23 11.55 4.87
N TYR A 419 -9.91 12.05 5.90
CA TYR A 419 -9.58 12.36 7.31
C TYR A 419 -10.39 11.48 8.25
N PHE A 420 -9.91 10.33 8.68
CA PHE A 420 -10.67 9.43 9.55
C PHE A 420 -11.17 10.16 10.82
N PRO A 421 -12.44 10.06 11.25
CA PRO A 421 -13.57 9.31 10.67
C PRO A 421 -14.33 10.02 9.54
N GLY A 422 -13.96 11.23 9.14
CA GLY A 422 -14.48 11.96 7.97
C GLY A 422 -15.17 13.28 8.32
N TYR A 423 -14.62 14.42 7.87
CA TYR A 423 -15.25 15.75 8.01
C TYR A 423 -16.56 15.87 7.23
N GLY A 424 -16.78 15.03 6.19
CA GLY A 424 -17.97 15.06 5.36
C GLY A 424 -19.29 14.87 6.12
N ALA A 425 -19.26 14.21 7.26
CA ALA A 425 -20.39 14.01 8.16
C ALA A 425 -20.41 15.00 9.34
N ALA A 426 -19.33 15.80 9.53
CA ALA A 426 -19.22 16.66 10.67
C ALA A 426 -20.04 17.95 10.53
N SER A 427 -20.66 18.37 11.63
CA SER A 427 -21.24 19.70 11.77
C SER A 427 -20.19 20.68 12.29
N SER A 428 -20.11 21.88 11.69
CA SER A 428 -19.21 22.91 12.20
C SER A 428 -19.64 23.35 13.62
N ASN A 429 -18.71 23.29 14.57
CA ASN A 429 -18.88 23.86 15.88
C ASN A 429 -18.05 25.15 15.96
N MET A 430 -18.68 26.30 16.05
CA MET A 430 -17.98 27.61 16.06
C MET A 430 -17.05 27.83 17.25
N SER A 431 -17.12 27.01 18.27
CA SER A 431 -16.34 27.15 19.51
C SER A 431 -15.45 25.95 19.88
N GLY A 432 -15.45 24.89 19.09
CA GLY A 432 -14.73 23.65 19.38
C GLY A 432 -14.39 22.83 18.14
N PHE A 433 -14.11 21.54 18.34
CA PHE A 433 -13.88 20.61 17.23
C PHE A 433 -15.14 20.38 16.42
N PRO A 434 -15.05 20.13 15.10
CA PRO A 434 -16.16 19.60 14.31
C PRO A 434 -16.71 18.32 14.96
N VAL A 435 -18.04 18.13 14.93
CA VAL A 435 -18.70 17.05 15.66
C VAL A 435 -19.51 16.13 14.74
N ILE A 436 -19.30 14.83 14.88
CA ILE A 436 -20.14 13.78 14.30
C ILE A 436 -21.01 13.18 15.42
N ASN A 437 -22.34 13.24 15.24
CA ASN A 437 -23.30 12.71 16.20
C ASN A 437 -23.79 11.29 15.86
N SER A 438 -23.21 10.64 14.86
CA SER A 438 -23.55 9.26 14.48
C SER A 438 -23.06 8.26 15.55
N SER A 439 -23.79 7.17 15.68
CA SER A 439 -23.36 6.01 16.45
C SER A 439 -22.28 5.23 15.69
N LEU A 440 -21.53 4.38 16.38
CA LEU A 440 -20.51 3.50 15.77
C LEU A 440 -21.11 2.63 14.65
N ASP A 441 -22.32 2.10 14.84
CA ASP A 441 -22.98 1.25 13.83
C ASP A 441 -23.39 2.04 12.57
N GLU A 442 -23.71 3.33 12.72
CA GLU A 442 -24.00 4.20 11.58
C GLU A 442 -22.72 4.55 10.83
N LEU A 443 -21.64 4.88 11.54
CA LEU A 443 -20.32 5.15 10.94
C LEU A 443 -19.79 3.92 10.17
N LYS A 444 -19.90 2.72 10.72
CA LYS A 444 -19.48 1.47 10.05
C LYS A 444 -20.24 1.21 8.75
N LYS A 445 -21.46 1.69 8.61
CA LYS A 445 -22.28 1.49 7.40
C LYS A 445 -22.01 2.51 6.31
N LYS A 446 -21.39 3.64 6.63
CA LYS A 446 -21.22 4.74 5.69
C LYS A 446 -19.82 5.30 5.70
N GLU A 447 -19.45 6.07 6.73
CA GLU A 447 -18.19 6.82 6.77
C GLU A 447 -16.96 5.90 6.81
N PHE A 448 -17.07 4.69 7.40
CA PHE A 448 -15.96 3.75 7.49
C PHE A 448 -15.84 2.80 6.28
N LEU A 449 -16.80 2.79 5.37
CA LEU A 449 -16.75 1.90 4.21
C LEU A 449 -15.51 2.14 3.34
N PRO A 450 -15.14 3.38 2.96
CA PRO A 450 -13.93 3.64 2.20
C PRO A 450 -12.66 3.17 2.91
N TYR A 451 -12.56 3.42 4.22
CA TYR A 451 -11.40 2.99 5.02
C TYR A 451 -11.31 1.47 5.14
N SER A 452 -12.43 0.80 5.39
CA SER A 452 -12.47 -0.66 5.48
C SER A 452 -12.01 -1.32 4.18
N ASN A 453 -12.41 -0.78 3.04
CA ASN A 453 -12.01 -1.26 1.73
C ASN A 453 -10.51 -1.02 1.48
N ALA A 454 -10.01 0.18 1.71
CA ALA A 454 -8.60 0.51 1.53
C ALA A 454 -7.69 -0.29 2.49
N ILE A 455 -8.11 -0.52 3.74
CA ILE A 455 -7.41 -1.39 4.71
C ILE A 455 -7.32 -2.83 4.18
N ALA A 456 -8.41 -3.35 3.61
CA ALA A 456 -8.43 -4.69 3.02
C ALA A 456 -7.50 -4.81 1.79
N GLN A 457 -7.20 -3.71 1.11
CA GLN A 457 -6.28 -3.64 -0.03
C GLN A 457 -4.83 -3.32 0.38
N GLY A 458 -4.52 -3.27 1.68
CA GLY A 458 -3.15 -3.11 2.17
C GLY A 458 -2.67 -1.66 2.27
N LEU A 459 -3.57 -0.69 2.46
CA LEU A 459 -3.18 0.70 2.68
C LEU A 459 -2.22 0.84 3.87
N ASP A 460 -1.11 1.58 3.69
CA ASP A 460 -0.09 1.77 4.71
C ASP A 460 -0.28 3.02 5.59
N PHE A 461 -1.02 4.05 5.13
CA PHE A 461 -1.21 5.28 5.91
C PHE A 461 -2.67 5.70 6.01
N ILE A 462 -3.08 6.04 7.24
CA ILE A 462 -4.36 6.74 7.49
C ILE A 462 -4.10 7.98 8.34
N MET A 463 -4.57 9.13 7.84
CA MET A 463 -4.58 10.38 8.60
C MET A 463 -5.89 10.52 9.36
N VAL A 464 -5.78 10.79 10.67
CA VAL A 464 -6.92 10.95 11.59
C VAL A 464 -7.19 12.42 11.84
N GLY A 465 -8.40 12.87 11.51
CA GLY A 465 -8.83 14.26 11.63
C GLY A 465 -9.13 14.71 13.07
N HIS A 466 -9.19 16.01 13.26
CA HIS A 466 -9.51 16.64 14.56
C HIS A 466 -11.03 16.75 14.75
N ILE A 467 -11.72 15.61 14.76
CA ILE A 467 -13.18 15.49 14.77
C ILE A 467 -13.63 14.82 16.06
N SER A 468 -14.55 15.45 16.81
CA SER A 468 -15.17 14.84 17.98
C SER A 468 -16.31 13.90 17.57
N VAL A 469 -16.37 12.72 18.21
CA VAL A 469 -17.39 11.71 17.97
C VAL A 469 -18.02 11.27 19.31
N PRO A 470 -18.72 12.17 20.04
CA PRO A 470 -19.10 11.95 21.43
C PRO A 470 -20.02 10.74 21.65
N ASN A 471 -20.81 10.34 20.66
CA ASN A 471 -21.63 9.13 20.75
C ASN A 471 -20.81 7.81 20.67
N VAL A 472 -19.53 7.88 20.31
CA VAL A 472 -18.61 6.74 20.28
C VAL A 472 -17.58 6.84 21.42
N THR A 473 -16.99 8.03 21.61
CA THR A 473 -15.92 8.27 22.59
C THR A 473 -16.46 8.50 24.01
N GLY A 474 -17.67 9.03 24.13
CA GLY A 474 -18.28 9.43 25.42
C GLY A 474 -17.87 10.84 25.88
N ASP A 475 -17.01 11.53 25.13
CA ASP A 475 -16.55 12.92 25.40
C ASP A 475 -16.26 13.67 24.07
N ASP A 476 -15.78 14.91 24.21
CA ASP A 476 -15.47 15.78 23.06
C ASP A 476 -14.01 15.68 22.57
N THR A 477 -13.24 14.69 23.05
CA THR A 477 -11.84 14.48 22.59
C THR A 477 -11.84 14.22 21.07
N PRO A 478 -11.02 14.95 20.28
CA PRO A 478 -10.97 14.72 18.84
C PRO A 478 -10.38 13.35 18.52
N ALA A 479 -10.80 12.76 17.43
CA ALA A 479 -10.41 11.41 16.99
C ALA A 479 -8.90 11.22 16.95
N SER A 480 -8.14 12.23 16.49
CA SER A 480 -6.67 12.22 16.45
C SER A 480 -5.97 12.09 17.81
N LEU A 481 -6.67 12.40 18.91
CA LEU A 481 -6.18 12.30 20.28
C LEU A 481 -6.97 11.29 21.13
N SER A 482 -7.82 10.47 20.50
CA SER A 482 -8.74 9.54 21.17
C SER A 482 -8.29 8.09 21.02
N GLU A 483 -7.89 7.47 22.15
CA GLU A 483 -7.58 6.04 22.20
C GLU A 483 -8.75 5.20 21.68
N LYS A 484 -9.99 5.59 22.00
CA LYS A 484 -11.19 4.92 21.50
C LYS A 484 -11.27 4.89 19.98
N MET A 485 -10.95 6.03 19.31
CA MET A 485 -11.03 6.12 17.86
C MET A 485 -9.86 5.45 17.16
N ILE A 486 -8.63 5.62 17.66
CA ILE A 486 -7.45 5.06 17.00
C ILE A 486 -7.24 3.60 17.40
N SER A 487 -7.03 3.33 18.69
CA SER A 487 -6.65 1.98 19.14
C SER A 487 -7.80 0.99 19.08
N GLU A 488 -9.01 1.35 19.54
CA GLU A 488 -10.11 0.41 19.54
C GLU A 488 -10.84 0.36 18.19
N VAL A 489 -11.27 1.50 17.64
CA VAL A 489 -12.07 1.50 16.40
C VAL A 489 -11.19 1.24 15.16
N LEU A 490 -10.17 2.08 14.90
CA LEU A 490 -9.38 1.97 13.68
C LEU A 490 -8.48 0.71 13.68
N ARG A 491 -7.75 0.46 14.77
CA ARG A 491 -6.83 -0.68 14.81
C ARG A 491 -7.50 -2.01 15.13
N GLN A 492 -8.38 -2.07 16.15
CA GLN A 492 -8.97 -3.35 16.58
C GLN A 492 -10.22 -3.71 15.77
N ASP A 493 -11.20 -2.78 15.63
CA ASP A 493 -12.47 -3.06 14.95
C ASP A 493 -12.32 -3.12 13.43
N LEU A 494 -11.56 -2.18 12.80
CA LEU A 494 -11.34 -2.13 11.36
C LEU A 494 -10.08 -2.89 10.92
N GLY A 495 -9.23 -3.30 11.86
CA GLY A 495 -8.06 -4.14 11.60
C GLY A 495 -6.85 -3.43 11.00
N PHE A 496 -6.77 -2.09 11.06
CA PHE A 496 -5.67 -1.34 10.47
C PHE A 496 -4.32 -1.62 11.16
N LYS A 497 -3.32 -2.03 10.38
CA LYS A 497 -1.96 -2.38 10.86
C LYS A 497 -0.88 -1.40 10.44
N GLY A 498 -1.22 -0.48 9.52
CA GLY A 498 -0.31 0.52 8.99
C GLY A 498 -0.04 1.69 9.95
N ILE A 499 0.52 2.75 9.40
CA ILE A 499 0.89 3.98 10.10
C ILE A 499 -0.34 4.87 10.28
N VAL A 500 -0.65 5.21 11.52
CA VAL A 500 -1.64 6.23 11.85
C VAL A 500 -0.95 7.56 12.01
N MET A 501 -1.30 8.53 11.16
CA MET A 501 -0.83 9.90 11.22
C MET A 501 -1.91 10.82 11.80
N THR A 502 -1.54 11.82 12.58
CA THR A 502 -2.48 12.89 12.95
C THR A 502 -2.68 13.84 11.77
N ASP A 503 -3.82 14.52 11.72
CA ASP A 503 -3.95 15.78 10.99
C ASP A 503 -2.99 16.84 11.60
N TYR A 504 -2.82 18.00 10.97
CA TYR A 504 -1.92 19.08 11.38
C TYR A 504 -2.13 19.49 12.84
N LEU A 505 -1.16 19.24 13.72
CA LEU A 505 -1.27 19.55 15.16
C LEU A 505 -1.15 21.05 15.47
N ASN A 506 -0.67 21.86 14.52
CA ASN A 506 -0.73 23.33 14.60
C ASN A 506 -2.12 23.89 14.20
N ASP A 507 -3.12 23.02 13.91
CA ASP A 507 -4.49 23.46 13.66
C ASP A 507 -5.02 24.29 14.83
N ARG A 508 -5.70 25.37 14.51
CA ARG A 508 -6.22 26.32 15.48
C ARG A 508 -7.09 25.69 16.57
N THR A 509 -7.82 24.61 16.25
CA THR A 509 -8.67 23.95 17.24
C THR A 509 -7.85 23.13 18.23
N ILE A 510 -6.74 22.54 17.79
CA ILE A 510 -5.79 21.86 18.66
C ILE A 510 -5.05 22.86 19.55
N VAL A 511 -4.39 23.85 18.96
CA VAL A 511 -3.58 24.86 19.68
C VAL A 511 -4.39 25.62 20.73
N LYS A 512 -5.68 25.84 20.47
CA LYS A 512 -6.58 26.49 21.44
C LYS A 512 -6.84 25.64 22.68
N ASN A 513 -6.82 24.31 22.57
CA ASN A 513 -7.27 23.39 23.62
C ASN A 513 -6.13 22.60 24.27
N TYR A 514 -4.99 22.44 23.61
CA TYR A 514 -3.84 21.66 24.06
C TYR A 514 -2.54 22.43 23.83
N SER A 515 -1.57 22.24 24.71
CA SER A 515 -0.19 22.62 24.40
C SER A 515 0.41 21.66 23.37
N ALA A 516 1.45 22.06 22.64
CA ALA A 516 2.14 21.18 21.69
C ALA A 516 2.61 19.87 22.35
N ALA A 517 3.16 19.95 23.58
CA ALA A 517 3.53 18.79 24.37
C ALA A 517 2.34 17.88 24.71
N ASP A 518 1.21 18.45 25.18
CA ASP A 518 0.03 17.65 25.53
C ASP A 518 -0.62 17.00 24.30
N ALA A 519 -0.68 17.71 23.17
CA ALA A 519 -1.22 17.19 21.91
C ALA A 519 -0.38 16.00 21.43
N ALA A 520 0.95 16.15 21.37
CA ALA A 520 1.87 15.09 20.97
C ALA A 520 1.77 13.85 21.87
N VAL A 521 1.82 14.03 23.20
CA VAL A 521 1.72 12.93 24.17
C VAL A 521 0.38 12.21 24.05
N LYS A 522 -0.73 12.94 23.96
CA LYS A 522 -2.06 12.36 23.81
C LYS A 522 -2.23 11.59 22.50
N ALA A 523 -1.70 12.09 21.39
CA ALA A 523 -1.77 11.41 20.09
C ALA A 523 -1.05 10.05 20.14
N ILE A 524 0.17 10.00 20.68
CA ILE A 524 0.93 8.74 20.81
C ILE A 524 0.25 7.79 21.80
N GLN A 525 -0.26 8.28 22.93
CA GLN A 525 -1.06 7.47 23.87
C GLN A 525 -2.33 6.91 23.23
N ALA A 526 -2.97 7.70 22.36
CA ALA A 526 -4.16 7.26 21.62
C ALA A 526 -3.88 6.17 20.59
N GLY A 527 -2.63 6.00 20.14
CA GLY A 527 -2.25 4.98 19.15
C GLY A 527 -1.75 5.52 17.81
N ALA A 528 -1.56 6.84 17.68
CA ALA A 528 -0.92 7.44 16.50
C ALA A 528 0.57 7.08 16.44
N ASP A 529 1.13 7.02 15.25
CA ASP A 529 2.54 6.71 14.99
C ASP A 529 3.31 7.93 14.47
N LEU A 530 2.67 8.79 13.67
CA LEU A 530 3.27 10.02 13.14
C LEU A 530 2.45 11.24 13.58
N LEU A 531 3.17 12.27 13.93
CA LEU A 531 2.68 13.58 14.37
C LEU A 531 3.00 14.62 13.30
N LEU A 532 1.96 15.10 12.62
CA LEU A 532 2.11 16.07 11.54
C LEU A 532 2.11 17.49 12.11
N GLU A 533 3.18 18.24 11.83
CA GLU A 533 3.33 19.67 12.02
C GLU A 533 2.84 20.17 13.40
N PRO A 534 3.57 19.91 14.50
CA PRO A 534 3.23 20.46 15.81
C PRO A 534 3.43 21.99 15.84
N ASP A 535 2.61 22.70 16.61
CA ASP A 535 2.71 24.17 16.77
C ASP A 535 4.06 24.64 17.34
N ASP A 536 4.75 23.76 18.09
CA ASP A 536 6.07 23.97 18.67
C ASP A 536 6.79 22.62 18.74
N LEU A 537 7.75 22.39 17.82
CA LEU A 537 8.48 21.13 17.72
C LEU A 537 9.29 20.83 18.99
N ASP A 538 9.98 21.82 19.53
CA ASP A 538 10.81 21.66 20.74
C ASP A 538 9.95 21.21 21.92
N ALA A 539 8.82 21.90 22.15
CA ALA A 539 7.91 21.58 23.23
C ALA A 539 7.25 20.18 23.05
N ALA A 540 6.87 19.82 21.84
CA ALA A 540 6.29 18.51 21.52
C ALA A 540 7.31 17.38 21.73
N TYR A 541 8.51 17.53 21.22
CA TYR A 541 9.63 16.59 21.35
C TYR A 541 10.03 16.36 22.82
N GLU A 542 10.29 17.44 23.56
CA GLU A 542 10.64 17.36 24.99
C GLU A 542 9.48 16.78 25.82
N GLY A 543 8.24 17.11 25.44
CA GLY A 543 7.04 16.54 26.06
C GLY A 543 6.99 15.01 25.93
N LEU A 544 7.26 14.48 24.74
CA LEU A 544 7.32 13.02 24.49
C LEU A 544 8.49 12.37 25.23
N LEU A 545 9.70 12.94 25.15
CA LEU A 545 10.85 12.43 25.89
C LEU A 545 10.56 12.33 27.38
N LYS A 546 9.94 13.35 27.94
CA LYS A 546 9.56 13.37 29.35
C LYS A 546 8.50 12.32 29.68
N ALA A 547 7.50 12.14 28.81
CA ALA A 547 6.43 11.17 29.00
C ALA A 547 6.97 9.73 28.96
N VAL A 548 7.91 9.42 28.05
CA VAL A 548 8.56 8.10 28.00
C VAL A 548 9.45 7.88 29.23
N LYS A 549 10.33 8.84 29.56
CA LYS A 549 11.20 8.76 30.74
C LYS A 549 10.43 8.60 32.06
N LYS A 550 9.20 9.08 32.11
CA LYS A 550 8.30 8.97 33.29
C LYS A 550 7.48 7.66 33.27
N GLY A 551 7.37 6.99 32.13
CA GLY A 551 6.55 5.81 31.92
C GLY A 551 5.07 6.12 31.64
N ASP A 552 4.72 7.37 31.30
CA ASP A 552 3.38 7.75 30.82
C ASP A 552 3.13 7.21 29.39
N ILE A 553 4.20 6.99 28.61
CA ILE A 553 4.28 6.21 27.38
C ILE A 553 5.34 5.14 27.60
N THR A 554 5.01 3.88 27.33
CA THR A 554 5.98 2.79 27.47
C THR A 554 6.95 2.76 26.29
N GLU A 555 8.17 2.26 26.51
CA GLU A 555 9.12 2.04 25.40
C GLU A 555 8.55 1.06 24.37
N ASP A 556 7.85 0.01 24.80
CA ASP A 556 7.18 -0.93 23.90
C ASP A 556 6.18 -0.21 22.96
N ARG A 557 5.40 0.76 23.50
CA ARG A 557 4.47 1.54 22.67
C ARG A 557 5.20 2.43 21.66
N LEU A 558 6.34 3.00 22.06
CA LEU A 558 7.20 3.77 21.17
C LEU A 558 7.77 2.86 20.06
N ASP A 559 8.33 1.71 20.45
CA ASP A 559 8.92 0.74 19.54
C ASP A 559 7.91 0.15 18.54
N GLU A 560 6.65 0.00 18.92
CA GLU A 560 5.57 -0.33 17.99
C GLU A 560 5.39 0.70 16.88
N SER A 561 5.45 2.00 17.20
CA SER A 561 5.38 3.06 16.20
C SER A 561 6.60 3.05 15.29
N ILE A 562 7.80 2.95 15.87
CA ILE A 562 9.04 2.90 15.11
C ILE A 562 9.07 1.68 14.20
N TYR A 563 8.58 0.53 14.66
CA TYR A 563 8.48 -0.66 13.82
C TYR A 563 7.62 -0.42 12.56
N ARG A 564 6.44 0.23 12.70
CA ARG A 564 5.58 0.54 11.54
C ARG A 564 6.24 1.53 10.60
N ILE A 565 6.89 2.57 11.14
CA ILE A 565 7.62 3.58 10.38
C ILE A 565 8.78 2.94 9.60
N LEU A 566 9.63 2.15 10.26
CA LEU A 566 10.77 1.51 9.63
C LEU A 566 10.35 0.47 8.59
N ARG A 567 9.26 -0.26 8.82
CA ARG A 567 8.74 -1.22 7.84
C ARG A 567 8.49 -0.56 6.48
N VAL A 568 7.86 0.61 6.48
CA VAL A 568 7.59 1.35 5.23
C VAL A 568 8.85 2.01 4.69
N LYS A 569 9.68 2.61 5.56
CA LYS A 569 10.92 3.27 5.12
C LYS A 569 11.90 2.32 4.45
N LEU A 570 12.03 1.11 4.95
CA LEU A 570 12.94 0.12 4.38
C LEU A 570 12.40 -0.45 3.05
N SER A 571 11.09 -0.61 2.89
CA SER A 571 10.54 -1.02 1.59
C SER A 571 10.78 0.02 0.49
N MET A 572 10.83 1.32 0.80
CA MET A 572 11.17 2.37 -0.17
C MET A 572 12.65 2.34 -0.61
N GLN A 573 13.57 1.83 0.22
CA GLN A 573 15.01 1.73 -0.11
C GLN A 573 15.31 0.57 -1.05
N ASP A 574 14.56 -0.54 -0.95
CA ASP A 574 14.77 -1.71 -1.78
C ASP A 574 14.42 -1.44 -3.25
N GLU A 575 13.42 -0.61 -3.54
CA GLU A 575 12.98 -0.23 -4.88
C GLU A 575 13.98 0.72 -5.59
N SER A 576 14.70 1.57 -4.85
CA SER A 576 15.68 2.52 -5.40
C SER A 576 17.00 1.88 -5.84
N SER A 577 17.35 0.70 -5.35
CA SER A 577 18.59 0.00 -5.69
C SER A 577 18.54 -0.69 -7.05
N ASP A 578 17.36 -1.05 -7.55
CA ASP A 578 17.18 -1.76 -8.83
C ASP A 578 17.32 -0.83 -10.06
N THR A 579 17.07 0.48 -9.89
CA THR A 579 17.15 1.45 -11.00
C THR A 579 18.58 1.93 -11.32
N THR A 580 19.53 1.76 -10.41
CA THR A 580 20.91 2.27 -10.58
C THR A 580 21.89 1.32 -11.27
N GLU A 581 21.58 0.02 -11.40
CA GLU A 581 22.46 -0.94 -12.09
C GLU A 581 22.28 -0.98 -13.62
N SER A 582 21.23 -0.39 -14.20
CA SER A 582 20.98 -0.43 -15.64
C SER A 582 21.75 0.61 -16.50
N GLU A 583 22.41 1.61 -15.90
CA GLU A 583 23.12 2.67 -16.65
C GLU A 583 24.63 2.52 -16.79
N SER A 584 25.27 1.46 -16.30
CA SER A 584 26.75 1.36 -16.29
C SER A 584 27.38 0.38 -17.28
N VAL A 585 26.68 -0.12 -18.29
CA VAL A 585 27.29 -0.98 -19.34
C VAL A 585 26.99 -0.48 -20.74
N SER A 586 27.61 0.64 -21.12
CA SER A 586 27.90 0.92 -22.54
C SER A 586 29.08 1.88 -22.69
N ASP A 587 30.29 1.37 -22.56
CA ASP A 587 31.46 1.94 -23.25
C ASP A 587 32.60 0.90 -23.26
N TYR A 588 32.61 0.07 -24.31
CA TYR A 588 33.86 -0.42 -24.94
C TYR A 588 33.51 -1.01 -26.30
#